data_e5d97b6a2a9c31518eda2d13464b7615
#
_entry.id   e5d97b6a2a9c31518eda2d13464b7615
#
_cell.length_a   1.000
_cell.length_b   1.000
_cell.length_c   1.000
_cell.angle_alpha   90.00
_cell.angle_beta   90.00
_cell.angle_gamma   90.00
#
_symmetry.space_group_name_H-M   'P 1'
#
loop_
_entity.id
_entity.type
_entity.pdbx_description
1 polymer ?
#
loop_
_entity_poly.entity_id
_entity_poly.type
_entity_poly.pdbx_seq_one_letter_code
_entity_poly.pdbx_strand_id
1 'polypeptide(L)'
;MRRSATILGLSLACLATLLFLGCGGGAGGYGGGSSSSSTTSSIATNISISPDTSTIAVSGTQQYKAVSKDASGNTLSGVTLSWASANPAVATIDSNGLATAVGAGTTGITASVTYNSNGVYTTGTGTTYTSNMATLTVTATMAVMGTAATGHALAGALITLKDADGKSQSTVSGDDGRFSFSTAGLKAPFLMEADDGRGRVLFGTAAADGGANIDTATDLMVRSWYMAHGSTPEAAFADMAGHPAPDAKSLSILDKQFTGLLGSALTTEGLDSPHFSLVSTAFNADGTGFDAVLDHTQVLVGSHLQLLDGLAGQMTDISIDGKTLSFTTHGMDDAAPQTERIDLP
;
A
#
# COMPACT_ATOMS: atom_id res chain seq x y z
N MET A 1 39.28 -17.06 22.45
CA MET A 1 40.41 -17.39 21.56
C MET A 1 39.98 -17.26 20.10
N ARG A 2 40.61 -16.30 19.39
CA ARG A 2 40.94 -16.26 17.93
C ARG A 2 39.78 -16.50 16.94
N ARG A 3 39.56 -15.76 15.84
CA ARG A 3 40.20 -14.55 15.24
C ARG A 3 39.22 -13.98 14.21
N SER A 4 39.21 -12.67 14.06
CA SER A 4 38.63 -11.89 12.97
C SER A 4 39.29 -12.23 11.63
N ALA A 5 38.53 -12.07 10.54
CA ALA A 5 39.06 -11.84 9.20
C ALA A 5 38.22 -10.80 8.48
N THR A 6 38.74 -9.59 8.41
CA THR A 6 38.29 -8.46 7.58
C THR A 6 38.95 -8.63 6.21
N ILE A 7 38.18 -8.55 5.13
CA ILE A 7 38.70 -8.40 3.76
C ILE A 7 38.26 -7.05 3.22
N LEU A 8 39.28 -6.19 3.06
CA LEU A 8 39.20 -4.86 2.44
C LEU A 8 39.49 -5.03 0.94
N GLY A 9 38.49 -4.71 0.09
CA GLY A 9 38.65 -4.68 -1.36
C GLY A 9 38.92 -3.25 -1.85
N LEU A 10 40.15 -3.02 -2.27
CA LEU A 10 40.68 -1.75 -2.79
C LEU A 10 40.36 -1.67 -4.30
N SER A 11 39.57 -0.67 -4.72
CA SER A 11 39.33 -0.37 -6.14
C SER A 11 40.34 0.64 -6.65
N LEU A 12 41.10 0.24 -7.67
CA LEU A 12 42.17 1.00 -8.30
C LEU A 12 41.60 1.83 -9.45
N ALA A 13 41.62 3.14 -9.34
CA ALA A 13 41.31 4.07 -10.42
C ALA A 13 42.56 4.25 -11.30
N CYS A 14 42.40 3.97 -12.60
CA CYS A 14 43.45 4.20 -13.59
C CYS A 14 43.17 5.53 -14.31
N LEU A 15 43.95 6.54 -14.02
CA LEU A 15 43.96 7.85 -14.69
C LEU A 15 45.05 7.82 -15.77
N ALA A 16 44.67 7.86 -17.04
CA ALA A 16 45.58 8.00 -18.18
C ALA A 16 45.50 9.42 -18.73
N THR A 17 46.49 10.21 -18.37
CA THR A 17 46.78 11.52 -19.00
C THR A 17 47.71 11.28 -20.19
N LEU A 18 47.30 11.66 -21.39
CA LEU A 18 48.21 11.78 -22.57
C LEU A 18 48.33 13.26 -22.91
N LEU A 19 49.48 13.81 -22.64
CA LEU A 19 49.96 15.07 -23.23
C LEU A 19 50.59 14.78 -24.59
N PHE A 20 50.18 15.48 -25.60
CA PHE A 20 50.96 15.69 -26.85
C PHE A 20 51.21 17.16 -27.06
N LEU A 21 52.45 17.59 -26.84
CA LEU A 21 53.01 18.80 -27.40
C LEU A 21 53.55 18.46 -28.80
N GLY A 22 53.17 19.20 -29.80
CA GLY A 22 53.77 19.18 -31.11
C GLY A 22 53.61 20.55 -31.76
N CYS A 23 54.69 21.31 -31.73
CA CYS A 23 54.86 22.61 -32.40
C CYS A 23 55.39 22.38 -33.81
N GLY A 24 54.79 23.06 -34.82
CA GLY A 24 55.35 23.04 -36.18
C GLY A 24 54.52 23.99 -37.07
N GLY A 25 55.08 25.16 -37.37
CA GLY A 25 54.45 26.20 -38.18
C GLY A 25 54.54 25.90 -39.72
N GLY A 26 53.68 26.55 -40.46
CA GLY A 26 53.68 26.58 -41.91
C GLY A 26 52.55 27.42 -42.46
N ALA A 27 52.88 28.55 -43.03
CA ALA A 27 51.95 29.55 -43.59
C ALA A 27 51.39 29.13 -44.96
N GLY A 28 50.15 29.57 -45.24
CA GLY A 28 49.73 29.87 -46.62
C GLY A 28 48.47 29.17 -47.11
N GLY A 29 47.44 29.94 -47.45
CA GLY A 29 46.40 29.49 -48.38
C GLY A 29 44.99 29.95 -48.02
N TYR A 30 44.52 31.01 -48.62
CA TYR A 30 43.13 31.46 -48.69
C TYR A 30 42.20 30.37 -49.19
N GLY A 31 41.08 30.12 -48.50
CA GLY A 31 40.00 29.28 -48.99
C GLY A 31 38.86 29.34 -48.01
N GLY A 32 38.02 30.37 -48.15
CA GLY A 32 36.79 30.48 -47.32
C GLY A 32 35.81 29.36 -47.68
N GLY A 33 35.58 28.52 -46.73
CA GLY A 33 34.48 27.57 -46.69
C GLY A 33 34.05 27.44 -45.26
N SER A 34 33.22 28.39 -44.82
CA SER A 34 32.48 28.18 -43.57
C SER A 34 31.50 27.05 -43.78
N SER A 35 31.97 25.82 -43.62
CA SER A 35 31.05 24.73 -43.32
C SER A 35 30.52 24.98 -41.92
N SER A 36 29.47 25.79 -41.83
CA SER A 36 28.57 25.73 -40.70
C SER A 36 28.00 24.31 -40.70
N SER A 37 28.64 23.42 -39.94
CA SER A 37 27.99 22.20 -39.51
C SER A 37 26.80 22.64 -38.64
N SER A 38 25.65 22.84 -39.29
CA SER A 38 24.38 22.86 -38.62
C SER A 38 24.26 21.49 -37.96
N THR A 39 24.64 21.39 -36.70
CA THR A 39 24.19 20.31 -35.87
C THR A 39 22.67 20.44 -35.79
N THR A 40 21.98 19.86 -36.77
CA THR A 40 20.55 19.64 -36.69
C THR A 40 20.37 18.80 -35.43
N SER A 41 19.91 19.46 -34.36
CA SER A 41 19.56 18.75 -33.13
C SER A 41 18.48 17.75 -33.52
N SER A 42 18.83 16.46 -33.52
CA SER A 42 17.87 15.41 -33.84
C SER A 42 16.85 15.34 -32.67
N ILE A 43 15.62 15.73 -32.99
CA ILE A 43 14.50 15.66 -32.03
C ILE A 43 13.78 14.33 -32.19
N ALA A 44 13.26 13.80 -31.09
CA ALA A 44 12.42 12.61 -31.09
C ALA A 44 11.05 12.96 -31.68
N THR A 45 10.72 12.38 -32.83
CA THR A 45 9.44 12.57 -33.53
C THR A 45 8.58 11.30 -33.50
N ASN A 46 9.18 10.17 -33.16
CA ASN A 46 8.48 8.90 -32.98
C ASN A 46 8.93 8.29 -31.66
N ILE A 47 7.96 8.00 -30.78
CA ILE A 47 8.17 7.37 -29.49
C ILE A 47 7.33 6.11 -29.47
N SER A 48 7.93 4.99 -29.11
CA SER A 48 7.20 3.74 -28.85
C SER A 48 7.49 3.25 -27.46
N ILE A 49 6.47 2.76 -26.78
CA ILE A 49 6.59 2.14 -25.46
C ILE A 49 6.25 0.66 -25.53
N SER A 50 6.83 -0.11 -24.65
CA SER A 50 6.58 -1.55 -24.51
C SER A 50 6.59 -1.98 -23.05
N PRO A 51 5.79 -3.01 -22.67
CA PRO A 51 4.89 -3.81 -23.53
C PRO A 51 3.65 -3.00 -23.97
N ASP A 52 3.03 -3.38 -25.11
CA ASP A 52 1.79 -2.75 -25.58
C ASP A 52 0.58 -3.09 -24.71
N THR A 53 0.61 -4.27 -24.11
CA THR A 53 -0.43 -4.74 -23.16
C THR A 53 0.23 -5.42 -21.97
N SER A 54 -0.34 -5.23 -20.80
CA SER A 54 0.07 -5.92 -19.57
C SER A 54 -1.10 -6.11 -18.63
N THR A 55 -0.98 -7.12 -17.78
CA THR A 55 -1.96 -7.40 -16.71
C THR A 55 -1.21 -7.64 -15.42
N ILE A 56 -1.57 -6.90 -14.38
CA ILE A 56 -1.01 -7.04 -13.02
C ILE A 56 -2.13 -7.02 -12.00
N ALA A 57 -1.90 -7.57 -10.82
CA ALA A 57 -2.83 -7.45 -9.71
C ALA A 57 -2.70 -6.07 -9.03
N VAL A 58 -3.70 -5.65 -8.28
CA VAL A 58 -3.60 -4.47 -7.38
C VAL A 58 -2.35 -4.58 -6.51
N SER A 59 -1.68 -3.46 -6.29
CA SER A 59 -0.36 -3.33 -5.63
C SER A 59 0.83 -3.92 -6.43
N GLY A 60 0.61 -4.57 -7.56
CA GLY A 60 1.67 -5.00 -8.47
C GLY A 60 2.29 -3.84 -9.24
N THR A 61 3.47 -4.08 -9.83
CA THR A 61 4.17 -3.09 -10.65
C THR A 61 4.45 -3.61 -12.05
N GLN A 62 4.53 -2.70 -13.03
CA GLN A 62 4.89 -2.98 -14.40
C GLN A 62 5.90 -1.96 -14.91
N GLN A 63 7.08 -2.42 -15.31
CA GLN A 63 8.07 -1.55 -15.94
C GLN A 63 7.76 -1.39 -17.44
N TYR A 64 7.57 -0.16 -17.89
CA TYR A 64 7.52 0.23 -19.29
C TYR A 64 8.88 0.74 -19.75
N LYS A 65 9.22 0.45 -21.01
CA LYS A 65 10.42 0.96 -21.67
C LYS A 65 10.00 1.78 -22.88
N ALA A 66 10.71 2.87 -23.13
CA ALA A 66 10.47 3.72 -24.29
C ALA A 66 11.66 3.71 -25.24
N VAL A 67 11.38 3.72 -26.54
CA VAL A 67 12.36 3.93 -27.61
C VAL A 67 11.95 5.17 -28.37
N SER A 68 12.87 6.14 -28.44
CA SER A 68 12.69 7.41 -29.15
C SER A 68 13.48 7.39 -30.46
N LYS A 69 12.87 7.83 -31.57
CA LYS A 69 13.49 7.90 -32.88
C LYS A 69 13.30 9.28 -33.48
N ASP A 70 14.26 9.71 -34.32
CA ASP A 70 14.13 10.90 -35.13
C ASP A 70 13.25 10.65 -36.38
N ALA A 71 13.04 11.71 -37.18
CA ALA A 71 12.25 11.61 -38.43
C ALA A 71 12.87 10.69 -39.51
N SER A 72 14.14 10.37 -39.38
CA SER A 72 14.87 9.46 -40.24
C SER A 72 14.85 8.01 -39.75
N GLY A 73 14.26 7.76 -38.58
CA GLY A 73 14.16 6.45 -37.96
C GLY A 73 15.37 6.05 -37.08
N ASN A 74 16.35 6.94 -36.90
CA ASN A 74 17.49 6.66 -36.02
C ASN A 74 17.09 6.72 -34.57
N THR A 75 17.55 5.76 -33.78
CA THR A 75 17.31 5.75 -32.34
C THR A 75 18.09 6.86 -31.62
N LEU A 76 17.41 7.61 -30.77
CA LEU A 76 17.99 8.67 -29.96
C LEU A 76 18.15 8.17 -28.50
N SER A 77 19.31 8.46 -27.93
CA SER A 77 19.61 8.20 -26.52
C SER A 77 19.50 9.49 -25.70
N GLY A 78 19.24 9.36 -24.39
CA GLY A 78 19.20 10.50 -23.48
C GLY A 78 17.98 11.41 -23.61
N VAL A 79 16.93 11.00 -24.31
CA VAL A 79 15.67 11.75 -24.39
C VAL A 79 14.93 11.63 -23.06
N THR A 80 14.67 12.77 -22.42
CA THR A 80 13.85 12.83 -21.21
C THR A 80 12.37 12.79 -21.59
N LEU A 81 11.65 11.77 -21.12
CA LEU A 81 10.25 11.57 -21.40
C LEU A 81 9.39 11.88 -20.18
N SER A 82 8.20 12.40 -20.40
CA SER A 82 7.15 12.53 -19.42
C SER A 82 6.18 11.35 -19.57
N TRP A 83 5.98 10.60 -18.52
CA TRP A 83 5.05 9.47 -18.47
C TRP A 83 3.70 9.89 -17.92
N ALA A 84 2.64 9.29 -18.42
CA ALA A 84 1.28 9.56 -17.94
C ALA A 84 0.41 8.30 -17.93
N SER A 85 -0.43 8.19 -16.91
CA SER A 85 -1.55 7.26 -16.85
C SER A 85 -2.84 8.02 -17.12
N ALA A 86 -3.69 7.47 -17.97
CA ALA A 86 -4.99 8.04 -18.29
C ALA A 86 -5.97 7.98 -17.11
N ASN A 87 -5.77 7.03 -16.16
CA ASN A 87 -6.57 6.90 -14.95
C ASN A 87 -5.68 6.55 -13.74
N PRO A 88 -5.22 7.55 -12.97
CA PRO A 88 -4.38 7.32 -11.80
C PRO A 88 -5.06 6.52 -10.67
N ALA A 89 -6.40 6.44 -10.65
CA ALA A 89 -7.12 5.58 -9.69
C ALA A 89 -6.98 4.08 -10.02
N VAL A 90 -6.61 3.74 -11.27
CA VAL A 90 -6.30 2.36 -11.68
C VAL A 90 -4.82 2.08 -11.53
N ALA A 91 -3.96 2.95 -12.03
CA ALA A 91 -2.51 2.84 -11.86
C ALA A 91 -1.84 4.21 -11.95
N THR A 92 -0.82 4.45 -11.14
CA THR A 92 0.11 5.58 -11.28
C THR A 92 1.34 5.14 -12.06
N ILE A 93 2.12 6.12 -12.59
CA ILE A 93 3.39 5.84 -13.26
C ILE A 93 4.41 6.90 -12.87
N ASP A 94 5.65 6.49 -12.61
CA ASP A 94 6.74 7.39 -12.24
C ASP A 94 7.53 7.89 -13.47
N SER A 95 8.50 8.78 -13.23
CA SER A 95 9.37 9.34 -14.26
C SER A 95 10.29 8.31 -14.94
N ASN A 96 10.47 7.13 -14.37
CA ASN A 96 11.26 6.03 -14.90
C ASN A 96 10.44 5.02 -15.72
N GLY A 97 9.12 5.26 -15.82
CA GLY A 97 8.20 4.37 -16.52
C GLY A 97 7.80 3.14 -15.70
N LEU A 98 7.95 3.18 -14.37
CA LEU A 98 7.43 2.16 -13.48
C LEU A 98 5.99 2.48 -13.10
N ALA A 99 5.05 1.69 -13.60
CA ALA A 99 3.64 1.78 -13.23
C ALA A 99 3.38 0.96 -11.97
N THR A 100 2.57 1.52 -11.05
CA THR A 100 2.09 0.86 -9.82
C THR A 100 0.57 0.78 -9.86
N ALA A 101 0.02 -0.42 -9.70
CA ALA A 101 -1.41 -0.67 -9.67
C ALA A 101 -2.04 -0.17 -8.37
N VAL A 102 -3.10 0.64 -8.48
CA VAL A 102 -3.82 1.24 -7.36
C VAL A 102 -5.18 0.58 -7.16
N GLY A 103 -5.94 0.38 -8.23
CA GLY A 103 -7.28 -0.22 -8.18
C GLY A 103 -7.60 -1.02 -9.43
N ALA A 104 -8.52 -1.98 -9.31
CA ALA A 104 -8.95 -2.81 -10.44
C ALA A 104 -9.57 -1.97 -11.57
N GLY A 105 -9.24 -2.32 -12.80
CA GLY A 105 -9.72 -1.64 -14.00
C GLY A 105 -8.71 -1.65 -15.13
N THR A 106 -8.94 -0.80 -16.12
CA THR A 106 -8.03 -0.66 -17.26
C THR A 106 -7.64 0.81 -17.44
N THR A 107 -6.37 1.07 -17.71
CA THR A 107 -5.84 2.41 -17.99
C THR A 107 -4.89 2.39 -19.18
N GLY A 108 -4.78 3.52 -19.87
CA GLY A 108 -3.79 3.75 -20.90
C GLY A 108 -2.52 4.37 -20.33
N ILE A 109 -1.36 3.84 -20.71
CA ILE A 109 -0.05 4.40 -20.35
C ILE A 109 0.56 5.02 -21.61
N THR A 110 1.09 6.22 -21.50
CA THR A 110 1.77 6.95 -22.58
C THR A 110 3.05 7.60 -22.09
N ALA A 111 3.98 7.82 -23.03
CA ALA A 111 5.16 8.66 -22.83
C ALA A 111 5.18 9.78 -23.86
N SER A 112 5.64 10.95 -23.47
CA SER A 112 5.69 12.11 -24.37
C SER A 112 6.94 12.96 -24.14
N VAL A 113 7.29 13.75 -25.18
CA VAL A 113 8.32 14.78 -25.10
C VAL A 113 7.83 16.03 -25.82
N THR A 114 8.14 17.19 -25.29
CA THR A 114 7.78 18.47 -25.91
C THR A 114 9.05 19.25 -26.26
N TYR A 115 9.10 19.77 -27.48
CA TYR A 115 10.19 20.66 -27.96
C TYR A 115 9.63 22.03 -28.28
N ASN A 116 10.37 23.08 -27.92
CA ASN A 116 10.05 24.45 -28.35
C ASN A 116 10.32 24.64 -29.86
N SER A 117 10.02 25.82 -30.40
CA SER A 117 10.22 26.18 -31.78
C SER A 117 11.69 26.04 -32.29
N ASN A 118 12.65 26.00 -31.37
CA ASN A 118 14.08 25.87 -31.66
C ASN A 118 14.56 24.40 -31.55
N GLY A 119 13.66 23.44 -31.35
CA GLY A 119 13.99 22.03 -31.17
C GLY A 119 14.63 21.69 -29.81
N VAL A 120 14.48 22.56 -28.80
CA VAL A 120 14.98 22.32 -27.45
C VAL A 120 13.86 21.74 -26.60
N TYR A 121 14.20 20.69 -25.84
CA TYR A 121 13.27 20.10 -24.85
C TYR A 121 12.71 21.17 -23.91
N THR A 122 11.42 21.12 -23.65
CA THR A 122 10.72 22.03 -22.73
C THR A 122 9.59 21.31 -22.01
N THR A 123 9.28 21.77 -20.81
CA THR A 123 8.08 21.36 -20.06
C THR A 123 6.90 22.33 -20.28
N GLY A 124 7.09 23.34 -21.13
CA GLY A 124 6.11 24.39 -21.42
C GLY A 124 5.45 24.24 -22.79
N THR A 125 5.29 25.38 -23.48
CA THR A 125 4.66 25.44 -24.80
C THR A 125 5.59 24.94 -25.89
N GLY A 126 5.08 24.12 -26.84
CA GLY A 126 5.85 23.58 -27.93
C GLY A 126 5.10 22.48 -28.69
N THR A 127 5.82 21.78 -29.54
CA THR A 127 5.32 20.59 -30.24
C THR A 127 5.53 19.36 -29.37
N THR A 128 4.46 18.67 -29.03
CA THR A 128 4.50 17.44 -28.24
C THR A 128 4.39 16.23 -29.14
N TYR A 129 5.31 15.30 -28.96
CA TYR A 129 5.27 13.97 -29.57
C TYR A 129 4.92 12.96 -28.49
N THR A 130 3.91 12.14 -28.76
CA THR A 130 3.39 11.13 -27.80
C THR A 130 3.57 9.74 -28.39
N SER A 131 3.86 8.76 -27.55
CA SER A 131 3.99 7.35 -27.91
C SER A 131 2.66 6.72 -28.35
N ASN A 132 2.73 5.45 -28.83
CA ASN A 132 1.58 4.56 -28.77
C ASN A 132 1.05 4.52 -27.33
N MET A 133 -0.24 4.26 -27.18
CA MET A 133 -0.86 4.00 -25.87
C MET A 133 -0.75 2.51 -25.56
N ALA A 134 -0.09 2.18 -24.47
CA ALA A 134 -0.10 0.82 -23.92
C ALA A 134 -1.31 0.62 -23.00
N THR A 135 -1.90 -0.55 -23.06
CA THR A 135 -3.04 -0.92 -22.18
C THR A 135 -2.54 -1.67 -20.97
N LEU A 136 -2.78 -1.12 -19.79
CA LEU A 136 -2.57 -1.79 -18.50
C LEU A 136 -3.90 -2.20 -17.91
N THR A 137 -4.09 -3.51 -17.71
CA THR A 137 -5.22 -4.07 -16.98
C THR A 137 -4.77 -4.42 -15.56
N VAL A 138 -5.46 -3.86 -14.58
CA VAL A 138 -5.28 -4.18 -13.17
C VAL A 138 -6.42 -5.10 -12.75
N THR A 139 -6.08 -6.31 -12.32
CA THR A 139 -7.06 -7.27 -11.82
C THR A 139 -7.25 -7.09 -10.32
N ALA A 140 -8.47 -7.23 -9.84
CA ALA A 140 -8.70 -7.35 -8.40
C ALA A 140 -7.92 -8.54 -7.85
N THR A 141 -7.33 -8.36 -6.70
CA THR A 141 -6.78 -9.49 -5.95
C THR A 141 -7.97 -10.25 -5.37
N MET A 142 -8.28 -11.42 -5.90
CA MET A 142 -9.31 -12.29 -5.31
C MET A 142 -8.70 -12.99 -4.08
N ALA A 143 -8.39 -12.20 -3.06
CA ALA A 143 -7.80 -12.69 -1.83
C ALA A 143 -8.11 -11.75 -0.65
N VAL A 144 -8.27 -12.33 0.52
CA VAL A 144 -8.20 -11.66 1.82
C VAL A 144 -6.87 -12.05 2.46
N MET A 145 -6.10 -11.06 2.92
CA MET A 145 -4.80 -11.28 3.54
C MET A 145 -4.57 -10.30 4.68
N GLY A 146 -3.83 -10.73 5.69
CA GLY A 146 -3.55 -9.88 6.84
C GLY A 146 -2.51 -10.46 7.77
N THR A 147 -2.38 -9.82 8.94
CA THR A 147 -1.55 -10.27 10.05
C THR A 147 -2.44 -10.61 11.24
N ALA A 148 -2.22 -11.78 11.86
CA ALA A 148 -2.83 -12.17 13.13
C ALA A 148 -1.81 -11.91 14.25
N ALA A 149 -2.15 -11.03 15.20
CA ALA A 149 -1.21 -10.59 16.24
C ALA A 149 -1.91 -10.14 17.53
N THR A 150 -1.16 -10.12 18.63
CA THR A 150 -1.59 -9.59 19.95
C THR A 150 -0.42 -8.86 20.61
N GLY A 151 0.26 -7.96 19.90
CA GLY A 151 1.56 -7.40 20.29
C GLY A 151 2.73 -8.30 19.92
N HIS A 152 2.44 -9.47 19.43
CA HIS A 152 3.37 -10.42 18.81
C HIS A 152 2.61 -11.31 17.85
N ALA A 153 3.31 -11.90 16.89
CA ALA A 153 2.71 -12.77 15.90
C ALA A 153 1.96 -13.94 16.54
N LEU A 154 0.73 -14.19 16.10
CA LEU A 154 0.03 -15.44 16.38
C LEU A 154 0.54 -16.50 15.39
N ALA A 155 1.78 -16.97 15.61
CA ALA A 155 2.44 -17.96 14.78
C ALA A 155 1.75 -19.33 14.89
N GLY A 156 1.46 -19.94 13.76
CA GLY A 156 0.81 -21.27 13.71
C GLY A 156 -0.65 -21.30 14.16
N ALA A 157 -1.31 -20.13 14.27
CA ALA A 157 -2.74 -20.08 14.59
C ALA A 157 -3.59 -20.62 13.44
N LEU A 158 -4.62 -21.38 13.76
CA LEU A 158 -5.62 -21.80 12.78
C LEU A 158 -6.53 -20.59 12.49
N ILE A 159 -6.53 -20.15 11.25
CA ILE A 159 -7.39 -19.06 10.80
C ILE A 159 -8.47 -19.63 9.90
N THR A 160 -9.73 -19.39 10.25
CA THR A 160 -10.88 -19.83 9.45
C THR A 160 -11.66 -18.59 8.99
N LEU A 161 -11.83 -18.47 7.68
CA LEU A 161 -12.68 -17.46 7.04
C LEU A 161 -14.03 -18.07 6.71
N LYS A 162 -15.11 -17.37 6.99
CA LYS A 162 -16.46 -17.64 6.50
C LYS A 162 -16.97 -16.50 5.64
N ASP A 163 -17.60 -16.87 4.54
CA ASP A 163 -18.26 -15.96 3.62
C ASP A 163 -19.73 -15.68 4.04
N ALA A 164 -20.37 -14.73 3.35
CA ALA A 164 -21.75 -14.34 3.62
C ALA A 164 -22.77 -15.49 3.49
N ASP A 165 -22.45 -16.53 2.72
CA ASP A 165 -23.30 -17.72 2.55
C ASP A 165 -22.92 -18.86 3.51
N GLY A 166 -21.95 -18.63 4.42
CA GLY A 166 -21.49 -19.61 5.42
C GLY A 166 -20.47 -20.60 4.90
N LYS A 167 -19.98 -20.46 3.64
CA LYS A 167 -18.89 -21.30 3.15
C LYS A 167 -17.60 -20.94 3.90
N SER A 168 -16.83 -21.95 4.26
CA SER A 168 -15.60 -21.74 5.04
C SER A 168 -14.35 -22.21 4.31
N GLN A 169 -13.23 -21.52 4.59
CA GLN A 169 -11.88 -21.95 4.26
C GLN A 169 -10.99 -21.75 5.49
N SER A 170 -9.97 -22.60 5.64
CA SER A 170 -9.01 -22.47 6.73
C SER A 170 -7.59 -22.44 6.20
N THR A 171 -6.73 -21.72 6.90
CA THR A 171 -5.29 -21.66 6.68
C THR A 171 -4.58 -21.60 8.03
N VAL A 172 -3.27 -21.69 8.04
CA VAL A 172 -2.45 -21.53 9.26
C VAL A 172 -1.58 -20.28 9.04
N SER A 173 -1.49 -19.42 10.05
CA SER A 173 -0.62 -18.26 9.99
C SER A 173 0.86 -18.66 9.98
N GLY A 174 1.68 -17.88 9.28
CA GLY A 174 3.14 -18.01 9.28
C GLY A 174 3.77 -17.66 10.62
N ASP A 175 5.07 -17.86 10.74
CA ASP A 175 5.86 -17.47 11.93
C ASP A 175 5.77 -15.97 12.23
N ASP A 176 5.50 -15.16 11.21
CA ASP A 176 5.28 -13.71 11.27
C ASP A 176 3.81 -13.31 11.49
N GLY A 177 2.92 -14.27 11.74
CA GLY A 177 1.49 -14.06 11.90
C GLY A 177 0.71 -13.82 10.61
N ARG A 178 1.35 -13.78 9.45
CA ARG A 178 0.69 -13.49 8.17
C ARG A 178 -0.15 -14.66 7.69
N PHE A 179 -1.26 -14.32 7.06
CA PHE A 179 -2.16 -15.29 6.43
C PHE A 179 -2.73 -14.75 5.12
N SER A 180 -3.25 -15.66 4.30
CA SER A 180 -3.94 -15.33 3.05
C SER A 180 -4.96 -16.39 2.68
N PHE A 181 -6.11 -15.95 2.15
CA PHE A 181 -7.17 -16.79 1.59
C PHE A 181 -7.43 -16.39 0.13
N SER A 182 -7.60 -17.36 -0.75
CA SER A 182 -8.23 -17.12 -2.05
C SER A 182 -9.73 -16.97 -1.83
N THR A 183 -10.31 -15.87 -2.31
CA THR A 183 -11.76 -15.61 -2.21
C THR A 183 -12.52 -16.00 -3.47
N ALA A 184 -11.85 -16.68 -4.42
CA ALA A 184 -12.48 -17.15 -5.64
C ALA A 184 -13.68 -18.08 -5.33
N GLY A 185 -14.88 -17.66 -5.74
CA GLY A 185 -16.13 -18.39 -5.49
C GLY A 185 -16.73 -18.23 -4.10
N LEU A 186 -16.16 -17.32 -3.29
CA LEU A 186 -16.71 -16.84 -2.03
C LEU A 186 -17.42 -15.50 -2.20
N LYS A 187 -18.27 -15.16 -1.25
CA LYS A 187 -19.12 -13.95 -1.27
C LYS A 187 -18.88 -13.10 -0.03
N ALA A 188 -18.40 -11.88 -0.24
CA ALA A 188 -18.25 -10.89 0.83
C ALA A 188 -19.62 -10.46 1.42
N PRO A 189 -19.67 -9.96 2.66
CA PRO A 189 -18.55 -9.76 3.59
C PRO A 189 -18.06 -11.05 4.23
N PHE A 190 -16.84 -11.01 4.78
CA PHE A 190 -16.17 -12.15 5.40
C PHE A 190 -16.04 -11.93 6.91
N LEU A 191 -16.21 -12.99 7.69
CA LEU A 191 -15.85 -13.06 9.10
C LEU A 191 -14.72 -14.07 9.25
N MET A 192 -13.69 -13.71 10.01
CA MET A 192 -12.54 -14.57 10.24
C MET A 192 -12.37 -14.83 11.74
N GLU A 193 -11.95 -16.04 12.07
CA GLU A 193 -11.62 -16.48 13.40
C GLU A 193 -10.16 -16.96 13.40
N ALA A 194 -9.35 -16.48 14.33
CA ALA A 194 -8.01 -16.96 14.60
C ALA A 194 -7.98 -17.65 15.96
N ASP A 195 -7.70 -18.96 15.98
CA ASP A 195 -7.54 -19.79 17.18
C ASP A 195 -6.05 -20.10 17.37
N ASP A 196 -5.46 -19.68 18.48
CA ASP A 196 -4.05 -19.92 18.81
C ASP A 196 -3.81 -21.34 19.39
N GLY A 197 -4.84 -22.16 19.49
CA GLY A 197 -4.78 -23.51 20.06
C GLY A 197 -4.50 -23.55 21.56
N ARG A 198 -4.49 -22.38 22.24
CA ARG A 198 -4.25 -22.24 23.69
C ARG A 198 -5.47 -21.68 24.41
N GLY A 199 -6.59 -21.54 23.70
CA GLY A 199 -7.86 -21.03 24.22
C GLY A 199 -8.09 -19.55 23.97
N ARG A 200 -7.25 -18.89 23.18
CA ARG A 200 -7.49 -17.53 22.70
C ARG A 200 -8.09 -17.58 21.31
N VAL A 201 -9.21 -16.93 21.15
CA VAL A 201 -9.90 -16.77 19.86
C VAL A 201 -10.10 -15.27 19.61
N LEU A 202 -9.64 -14.80 18.46
CA LEU A 202 -9.82 -13.44 17.98
C LEU A 202 -10.60 -13.44 16.67
N PHE A 203 -11.36 -12.36 16.46
CA PHE A 203 -12.14 -12.16 15.24
C PHE A 203 -11.64 -10.98 14.43
N GLY A 204 -11.65 -11.14 13.12
CA GLY A 204 -11.43 -10.10 12.14
C GLY A 204 -12.53 -10.14 11.09
N THR A 205 -12.63 -9.10 10.28
CA THR A 205 -13.65 -9.01 9.24
C THR A 205 -13.12 -8.28 8.01
N ALA A 206 -13.68 -8.59 6.84
CA ALA A 206 -13.43 -7.88 5.60
C ALA A 206 -14.73 -7.72 4.83
N ALA A 207 -15.00 -6.51 4.36
CA ALA A 207 -16.19 -6.24 3.55
C ALA A 207 -16.01 -6.60 2.07
N ALA A 208 -14.77 -6.86 1.64
CA ALA A 208 -14.38 -7.23 0.28
C ALA A 208 -12.98 -7.87 0.30
N ASP A 209 -12.50 -8.25 -0.86
CA ASP A 209 -11.10 -8.64 -1.06
C ASP A 209 -10.14 -7.52 -0.63
N GLY A 210 -8.98 -7.88 -0.10
CA GLY A 210 -7.96 -6.94 0.33
C GLY A 210 -7.35 -7.26 1.68
N GLY A 211 -6.88 -6.20 2.36
CA GLY A 211 -6.31 -6.30 3.71
C GLY A 211 -7.37 -6.60 4.76
N ALA A 212 -7.05 -7.50 5.70
CA ALA A 212 -7.90 -7.82 6.84
C ALA A 212 -7.06 -8.39 7.99
N ASN A 213 -6.76 -7.56 8.97
CA ASN A 213 -6.01 -7.97 10.15
C ASN A 213 -6.90 -8.66 11.18
N ILE A 214 -6.30 -9.49 12.01
CA ILE A 214 -6.92 -10.13 13.17
C ILE A 214 -6.05 -9.85 14.40
N ASP A 215 -6.47 -8.88 15.20
CA ASP A 215 -5.74 -8.45 16.37
C ASP A 215 -6.72 -8.06 17.50
N THR A 216 -6.19 -7.67 18.66
CA THR A 216 -7.02 -7.31 19.83
C THR A 216 -7.92 -6.10 19.57
N ALA A 217 -7.50 -5.16 18.72
CA ALA A 217 -8.30 -3.98 18.41
C ALA A 217 -9.40 -4.30 17.38
N THR A 218 -9.08 -5.08 16.35
CA THR A 218 -10.08 -5.56 15.37
C THR A 218 -11.07 -6.54 16.01
N ASP A 219 -10.64 -7.40 16.93
CA ASP A 219 -11.55 -8.27 17.70
C ASP A 219 -12.55 -7.46 18.52
N LEU A 220 -12.08 -6.43 19.23
CA LEU A 220 -12.97 -5.55 20.00
C LEU A 220 -13.99 -4.84 19.08
N MET A 221 -13.55 -4.38 17.93
CA MET A 221 -14.42 -3.74 16.94
C MET A 221 -15.49 -4.73 16.43
N VAL A 222 -15.11 -5.95 16.08
CA VAL A 222 -16.03 -7.01 15.62
C VAL A 222 -17.02 -7.39 16.73
N ARG A 223 -16.57 -7.55 17.96
CA ARG A 223 -17.44 -7.81 19.12
C ARG A 223 -18.43 -6.69 19.33
N SER A 224 -17.99 -5.44 19.25
CA SER A 224 -18.87 -4.27 19.39
C SER A 224 -19.98 -4.25 18.33
N TRP A 225 -19.65 -4.60 17.07
CA TRP A 225 -20.63 -4.73 16.00
C TRP A 225 -21.70 -5.76 16.33
N TYR A 226 -21.29 -6.98 16.68
CA TYR A 226 -22.25 -8.06 16.95
C TYR A 226 -23.08 -7.82 18.19
N MET A 227 -22.49 -7.28 19.26
CA MET A 227 -23.24 -6.92 20.46
C MET A 227 -24.30 -5.84 20.18
N ALA A 228 -23.99 -4.84 19.34
CA ALA A 228 -24.94 -3.82 18.89
C ALA A 228 -26.10 -4.42 18.06
N HIS A 229 -25.89 -5.60 17.47
CA HIS A 229 -26.91 -6.33 16.72
C HIS A 229 -27.52 -7.50 17.51
N GLY A 230 -27.31 -7.53 18.85
CA GLY A 230 -27.90 -8.53 19.73
C GLY A 230 -27.31 -9.96 19.54
N SER A 231 -26.06 -10.05 19.09
CA SER A 231 -25.36 -11.30 18.81
C SER A 231 -23.94 -11.28 19.35
N THR A 232 -23.18 -12.33 19.09
CA THR A 232 -21.74 -12.42 19.34
C THR A 232 -21.02 -12.89 18.09
N PRO A 233 -19.70 -12.63 17.95
CA PRO A 233 -18.95 -13.14 16.80
C PRO A 233 -19.00 -14.66 16.71
N GLU A 234 -18.98 -15.37 17.84
CA GLU A 234 -19.06 -16.84 17.91
C GLU A 234 -20.39 -17.35 17.36
N ALA A 235 -21.51 -16.71 17.75
CA ALA A 235 -22.83 -17.06 17.23
C ALA A 235 -22.94 -16.76 15.73
N ALA A 236 -22.42 -15.63 15.30
CA ALA A 236 -22.35 -15.26 13.88
C ALA A 236 -21.47 -16.21 13.09
N PHE A 237 -20.34 -16.62 13.63
CA PHE A 237 -19.45 -17.59 13.00
C PHE A 237 -20.12 -18.95 12.85
N ALA A 238 -21.03 -19.32 13.76
CA ALA A 238 -21.86 -20.52 13.61
C ALA A 238 -22.95 -20.37 12.54
N ASP A 239 -23.56 -19.17 12.41
CA ASP A 239 -24.68 -18.88 11.50
C ASP A 239 -24.50 -17.49 10.83
N MET A 240 -23.72 -17.44 9.75
CA MET A 240 -23.47 -16.22 8.99
C MET A 240 -24.73 -15.64 8.31
N ALA A 241 -25.68 -16.50 7.96
CA ALA A 241 -26.89 -16.06 7.29
C ALA A 241 -27.84 -15.30 8.24
N GLY A 242 -27.90 -15.73 9.50
CA GLY A 242 -28.68 -15.06 10.55
C GLY A 242 -27.99 -13.85 11.15
N HIS A 243 -26.65 -13.81 11.08
CA HIS A 243 -25.83 -12.77 11.69
C HIS A 243 -24.73 -12.31 10.73
N PRO A 244 -25.06 -11.47 9.73
CA PRO A 244 -24.08 -11.07 8.72
C PRO A 244 -22.96 -10.21 9.30
N ALA A 245 -21.76 -10.35 8.74
CA ALA A 245 -20.64 -9.47 9.04
C ALA A 245 -20.92 -8.04 8.53
N PRO A 246 -20.22 -7.01 9.09
CA PRO A 246 -20.43 -5.63 8.69
C PRO A 246 -20.16 -5.45 7.19
N ASP A 247 -21.05 -4.73 6.51
CA ASP A 247 -20.84 -4.31 5.13
C ASP A 247 -19.77 -3.21 5.03
N ALA A 248 -19.41 -2.82 3.81
CA ALA A 248 -18.33 -1.85 3.58
C ALA A 248 -18.60 -0.49 4.25
N LYS A 249 -19.86 -0.04 4.30
CA LYS A 249 -20.21 1.24 4.95
C LYS A 249 -20.06 1.13 6.46
N SER A 250 -20.62 0.10 7.05
CA SER A 250 -20.55 -0.16 8.49
C SER A 250 -19.12 -0.35 8.96
N LEU A 251 -18.35 -1.15 8.21
CA LEU A 251 -16.95 -1.40 8.50
C LEU A 251 -16.11 -0.12 8.45
N SER A 252 -16.34 0.74 7.46
CA SER A 252 -15.65 2.04 7.37
C SER A 252 -15.94 2.97 8.55
N ILE A 253 -17.18 2.96 9.06
CA ILE A 253 -17.56 3.75 10.26
C ILE A 253 -16.83 3.21 11.49
N LEU A 254 -16.87 1.89 11.68
CA LEU A 254 -16.23 1.23 12.81
C LEU A 254 -14.70 1.40 12.78
N ASP A 255 -14.07 1.10 11.65
CA ASP A 255 -12.61 1.20 11.50
C ASP A 255 -12.12 2.62 11.81
N LYS A 256 -12.78 3.64 11.25
CA LYS A 256 -12.45 5.04 11.56
C LYS A 256 -12.58 5.37 13.04
N GLN A 257 -13.66 4.92 13.69
CA GLN A 257 -13.89 5.21 15.11
C GLN A 257 -12.86 4.53 15.99
N PHE A 258 -12.64 3.21 15.78
CA PHE A 258 -11.68 2.46 16.59
C PHE A 258 -10.23 2.87 16.33
N THR A 259 -9.86 3.21 15.09
CA THR A 259 -8.56 3.83 14.78
C THR A 259 -8.40 5.16 15.52
N GLY A 260 -9.45 5.97 15.60
CA GLY A 260 -9.45 7.24 16.36
C GLY A 260 -9.15 7.06 17.84
N LEU A 261 -9.65 5.99 18.47
CA LEU A 261 -9.36 5.67 19.88
C LEU A 261 -7.87 5.41 20.15
N LEU A 262 -7.16 4.86 19.16
CA LEU A 262 -5.72 4.58 19.22
C LEU A 262 -4.87 5.69 18.58
N GLY A 263 -5.47 6.83 18.18
CA GLY A 263 -4.81 7.88 17.41
C GLY A 263 -3.56 8.44 18.08
N SER A 264 -3.56 8.62 19.41
CA SER A 264 -2.41 9.08 20.17
C SER A 264 -1.28 8.04 20.22
N ALA A 265 -1.61 6.77 20.42
CA ALA A 265 -0.64 5.68 20.39
C ALA A 265 -0.03 5.48 18.99
N LEU A 266 -0.86 5.50 17.95
CA LEU A 266 -0.41 5.43 16.55
C LEU A 266 0.59 6.55 16.24
N THR A 267 0.28 7.78 16.64
CA THR A 267 1.15 8.95 16.44
C THR A 267 2.47 8.80 17.21
N THR A 268 2.43 8.27 18.44
CA THR A 268 3.61 8.02 19.27
C THR A 268 4.56 7.04 18.59
N GLU A 269 4.03 6.01 17.94
CA GLU A 269 4.79 5.03 17.15
C GLU A 269 5.12 5.50 15.72
N GLY A 270 4.88 6.78 15.41
CA GLY A 270 5.24 7.39 14.11
C GLY A 270 4.34 6.96 12.94
N LEU A 271 3.15 6.43 13.23
CA LEU A 271 2.18 6.03 12.21
C LEU A 271 1.28 7.21 11.84
N ASP A 272 0.89 7.27 10.56
CA ASP A 272 -0.01 8.30 10.02
C ASP A 272 -1.46 8.00 10.43
N SER A 273 -1.81 8.37 11.66
CA SER A 273 -3.12 8.07 12.26
C SER A 273 -4.33 8.43 11.38
N PRO A 274 -4.39 9.59 10.68
CA PRO A 274 -5.52 9.91 9.82
C PRO A 274 -5.74 8.98 8.61
N HIS A 275 -4.69 8.27 8.17
CA HIS A 275 -4.73 7.38 7.02
C HIS A 275 -4.55 5.90 7.41
N PHE A 276 -4.42 5.62 8.69
CA PHE A 276 -4.33 4.26 9.21
C PHE A 276 -5.70 3.59 9.21
N SER A 277 -5.74 2.29 8.93
CA SER A 277 -6.90 1.41 9.05
C SER A 277 -6.51 0.21 9.90
N LEU A 278 -7.18 -0.03 11.00
CA LEU A 278 -6.99 -1.23 11.84
C LEU A 278 -7.23 -2.50 11.03
N VAL A 279 -8.24 -2.43 10.14
CA VAL A 279 -8.63 -3.58 9.34
C VAL A 279 -7.61 -3.89 8.26
N SER A 280 -7.16 -2.89 7.49
CA SER A 280 -6.51 -3.14 6.20
C SER A 280 -5.06 -2.68 6.09
N THR A 281 -4.56 -1.84 7.00
CA THR A 281 -3.16 -1.42 6.96
C THR A 281 -2.25 -2.60 7.28
N ALA A 282 -1.37 -2.96 6.34
CA ALA A 282 -0.40 -4.02 6.56
C ALA A 282 0.63 -3.61 7.61
N PHE A 283 0.95 -4.50 8.52
CA PHE A 283 1.99 -4.31 9.54
C PHE A 283 2.80 -5.59 9.77
N ASN A 284 3.93 -5.45 10.43
CA ASN A 284 4.74 -6.58 10.89
C ASN A 284 4.49 -6.78 12.39
N ALA A 285 4.40 -8.05 12.80
CA ALA A 285 4.30 -8.41 14.21
C ALA A 285 5.72 -8.62 14.78
N ASP A 286 6.46 -7.54 14.96
CA ASP A 286 7.90 -7.51 15.32
C ASP A 286 8.24 -6.57 16.50
N GLY A 287 7.23 -6.11 17.23
CA GLY A 287 7.37 -5.21 18.37
C GLY A 287 7.56 -3.74 17.98
N THR A 288 7.34 -3.36 16.71
CA THR A 288 7.47 -1.98 16.24
C THR A 288 6.20 -1.48 15.56
N GLY A 289 6.04 -0.16 15.48
CA GLY A 289 4.89 0.45 14.80
C GLY A 289 3.56 -0.01 15.40
N PHE A 290 2.64 -0.53 14.58
CA PHE A 290 1.33 -0.94 15.08
C PHE A 290 1.39 -2.14 16.04
N ASP A 291 2.34 -3.04 15.88
CA ASP A 291 2.54 -4.15 16.82
C ASP A 291 2.94 -3.64 18.22
N ALA A 292 3.77 -2.59 18.29
CA ALA A 292 4.08 -1.91 19.56
C ALA A 292 2.83 -1.25 20.20
N VAL A 293 1.93 -0.71 19.38
CA VAL A 293 0.63 -0.20 19.88
C VAL A 293 -0.18 -1.35 20.51
N LEU A 294 -0.24 -2.51 19.83
CA LEU A 294 -0.95 -3.69 20.34
C LEU A 294 -0.36 -4.24 21.65
N ASP A 295 0.97 -4.21 21.81
CA ASP A 295 1.67 -4.62 23.03
C ASP A 295 1.21 -3.81 24.27
N HIS A 296 0.85 -2.54 24.06
CA HIS A 296 0.41 -1.63 25.12
C HIS A 296 -1.11 -1.48 25.19
N THR A 297 -1.84 -2.19 24.33
CA THR A 297 -3.31 -2.15 24.28
C THR A 297 -3.90 -3.37 24.98
N GLN A 298 -4.75 -3.15 25.94
CA GLN A 298 -5.50 -4.20 26.61
C GLN A 298 -7.00 -4.05 26.33
N VAL A 299 -7.63 -5.16 26.00
CA VAL A 299 -9.07 -5.25 25.80
C VAL A 299 -9.67 -6.09 26.91
N LEU A 300 -10.65 -5.53 27.62
CA LEU A 300 -11.43 -6.24 28.63
C LEU A 300 -12.83 -6.48 28.08
N VAL A 301 -13.20 -7.74 28.03
CA VAL A 301 -14.52 -8.20 27.58
C VAL A 301 -15.24 -8.77 28.80
N GLY A 302 -16.28 -8.07 29.28
CA GLY A 302 -17.08 -8.46 30.44
C GLY A 302 -18.51 -7.98 30.30
N SER A 303 -19.08 -7.46 31.39
CA SER A 303 -20.37 -6.75 31.36
C SER A 303 -20.32 -5.45 30.55
N HIS A 304 -19.11 -4.90 30.36
CA HIS A 304 -18.77 -3.76 29.55
C HIS A 304 -17.54 -4.10 28.69
N LEU A 305 -17.44 -3.50 27.52
CA LEU A 305 -16.23 -3.55 26.71
C LEU A 305 -15.34 -2.37 27.10
N GLN A 306 -14.05 -2.60 27.29
CA GLN A 306 -13.09 -1.56 27.61
C GLN A 306 -11.83 -1.71 26.77
N LEU A 307 -11.28 -0.58 26.35
CA LEU A 307 -9.98 -0.46 25.70
C LEU A 307 -9.05 0.35 26.62
N LEU A 308 -7.96 -0.25 27.04
CA LEU A 308 -6.89 0.43 27.75
C LEU A 308 -5.73 0.67 26.76
N ASP A 309 -5.44 1.93 26.48
CA ASP A 309 -4.26 2.38 25.74
C ASP A 309 -3.16 2.75 26.73
N GLY A 310 -2.21 1.85 26.92
CA GLY A 310 -1.09 2.03 27.84
C GLY A 310 -0.09 3.08 27.37
N LEU A 311 0.05 3.34 26.06
CA LEU A 311 0.93 4.38 25.52
C LEU A 311 0.37 5.79 25.75
N ALA A 312 -0.93 5.98 25.53
CA ALA A 312 -1.59 7.24 25.80
C ALA A 312 -2.02 7.43 27.25
N GLY A 313 -1.97 6.36 28.06
CA GLY A 313 -2.49 6.40 29.44
C GLY A 313 -3.98 6.67 29.50
N GLN A 314 -4.75 6.10 28.57
CA GLN A 314 -6.18 6.33 28.43
C GLN A 314 -6.96 5.01 28.57
N MET A 315 -8.16 5.11 29.14
CA MET A 315 -9.12 4.02 29.19
C MET A 315 -10.42 4.46 28.54
N THR A 316 -10.92 3.68 27.60
CA THR A 316 -12.20 3.95 26.94
C THR A 316 -13.21 2.87 27.30
N ASP A 317 -14.30 3.27 27.93
CA ASP A 317 -15.48 2.44 28.14
C ASP A 317 -16.36 2.48 26.88
N ILE A 318 -16.75 1.31 26.41
CA ILE A 318 -17.63 1.15 25.25
C ILE A 318 -18.97 0.62 25.76
N SER A 319 -19.98 1.45 25.69
CA SER A 319 -21.36 1.06 26.02
C SER A 319 -22.21 0.97 24.75
N ILE A 320 -23.15 0.04 24.78
CA ILE A 320 -23.99 -0.31 23.63
C ILE A 320 -25.45 -0.16 24.02
N ASP A 321 -26.19 0.66 23.29
CA ASP A 321 -27.64 0.84 23.43
C ASP A 321 -28.30 0.66 22.06
N GLY A 322 -28.86 -0.52 21.85
CA GLY A 322 -29.32 -0.93 20.53
C GLY A 322 -28.17 -0.86 19.52
N LYS A 323 -28.34 -0.10 18.44
CA LYS A 323 -27.30 0.10 17.40
C LYS A 323 -26.41 1.31 17.68
N THR A 324 -26.51 1.97 18.83
CA THR A 324 -25.66 3.10 19.18
C THR A 324 -24.49 2.62 20.03
N LEU A 325 -23.27 2.90 19.58
CA LEU A 325 -22.04 2.74 20.36
C LEU A 325 -21.67 4.08 20.99
N SER A 326 -21.40 4.09 22.28
CA SER A 326 -20.90 5.26 23.02
C SER A 326 -19.53 4.93 23.60
N PHE A 327 -18.56 5.78 23.30
CA PHE A 327 -17.17 5.66 23.72
C PHE A 327 -16.88 6.75 24.76
N THR A 328 -16.64 6.38 26.00
CA THR A 328 -16.31 7.33 27.07
C THR A 328 -14.85 7.14 27.45
N THR A 329 -14.00 8.09 27.04
CA THR A 329 -12.56 8.05 27.28
C THR A 329 -12.21 8.84 28.54
N HIS A 330 -11.44 8.21 29.41
CA HIS A 330 -10.90 8.74 30.66
C HIS A 330 -9.38 8.87 30.51
N GLY A 331 -8.84 10.06 30.75
CA GLY A 331 -7.39 10.28 30.90
C GLY A 331 -6.95 9.94 32.34
N MET A 332 -5.65 9.72 32.53
CA MET A 332 -5.06 9.54 33.89
C MET A 332 -4.87 10.86 34.65
N ASP A 333 -5.18 12.00 34.04
CA ASP A 333 -4.88 13.36 34.52
C ASP A 333 -6.08 14.12 35.16
N ASP A 334 -7.10 13.43 35.65
CA ASP A 334 -8.34 14.01 36.20
C ASP A 334 -9.12 14.91 35.19
N ALA A 335 -8.83 14.86 33.90
CA ALA A 335 -9.61 15.56 32.89
C ALA A 335 -11.04 15.01 32.81
N ALA A 336 -12.01 15.88 32.50
CA ALA A 336 -13.39 15.43 32.33
C ALA A 336 -13.48 14.39 31.20
N PRO A 337 -14.21 13.28 31.40
CA PRO A 337 -14.37 12.25 30.37
C PRO A 337 -14.93 12.83 29.08
N GLN A 338 -14.41 12.36 27.96
CA GLN A 338 -14.92 12.69 26.63
C GLN A 338 -15.80 11.55 26.14
N THR A 339 -16.98 11.87 25.63
CA THR A 339 -17.90 10.84 25.10
C THR A 339 -18.20 11.13 23.65
N GLU A 340 -17.92 10.15 22.80
CA GLU A 340 -18.32 10.11 21.39
C GLU A 340 -19.38 9.04 21.16
N ARG A 341 -20.23 9.25 20.16
CA ARG A 341 -21.30 8.31 19.80
C ARG A 341 -21.33 8.08 18.31
N ILE A 342 -21.57 6.84 17.93
CA ILE A 342 -21.86 6.47 16.54
C ILE A 342 -23.12 5.62 16.50
N ASP A 343 -23.94 5.86 15.49
CA ASP A 343 -25.10 5.04 15.17
C ASP A 343 -24.75 4.12 14.01
N LEU A 344 -24.89 2.82 14.26
CA LEU A 344 -24.66 1.80 13.24
C LEU A 344 -25.93 1.64 12.39
N PRO A 345 -25.79 1.36 11.11
CA PRO A 345 -26.92 1.20 10.19
C PRO A 345 -27.76 -0.06 10.45
#